data_a68eecc61309550993520f75fb01915a
#
_entry.id   a68eecc61309550993520f75fb01915a
#
_cell.length_a   1.000
_cell.length_b   1.000
_cell.length_c   1.000
_cell.angle_alpha   90.00
_cell.angle_beta   90.00
_cell.angle_gamma   90.00
#
_symmetry.space_group_name_H-M   'P 1'
#
loop_
_entity.id
_entity.type
_entity.pdbx_description
1 polymer ?
#
loop_
_entity_poly.entity_id
_entity_poly.type
_entity_poly.pdbx_seq_one_letter_code
_entity_poly.pdbx_strand_id
1 'polypeptide(L)'
;MHYIDVGKGDPILFLHGNPTSSYLWRNIIPYLQTKGRCIAPDLIGMGKSDKPDIAYTFEDHYDYLEKFIEKLNLKNITLVIHDWGSGLGFHYANTHQDNIKGIAFMEAVYKPMDWNDMPKKLRMPFKMMRTPFVGWLMISVANMFLKKMLPDLIVRKLSKEEFEYYKKPYATISSRKPVRVWPMEIPLGGKPRRVHEKVAAYSEWLTQSDIPKLCFYAQPGAAIKESDVEFIKNNFPNIKMVDIGKGIHFLQEDNPHKIGSEIANWYSSL
;
A
#
# COMPACT_ATOMS: atom_id res chain seq x y z
N MET A 1 -5.58 -12.56 -11.28
CA MET A 1 -5.10 -11.18 -11.11
C MET A 1 -4.15 -10.83 -12.26
N HIS A 2 -4.23 -9.60 -12.78
CA HIS A 2 -3.22 -9.04 -13.70
C HIS A 2 -1.96 -8.69 -12.91
N TYR A 3 -0.78 -8.80 -13.52
CA TYR A 3 0.48 -8.39 -12.90
C TYR A 3 1.54 -8.04 -13.95
N ILE A 4 2.51 -7.23 -13.54
CA ILE A 4 3.76 -6.99 -14.26
C ILE A 4 4.77 -8.00 -13.73
N ASP A 5 5.58 -8.59 -14.61
CA ASP A 5 6.63 -9.56 -14.29
C ASP A 5 7.84 -9.29 -15.19
N VAL A 6 8.88 -8.70 -14.65
CA VAL A 6 10.09 -8.31 -15.37
C VAL A 6 11.35 -8.56 -14.55
N GLY A 7 12.46 -8.84 -15.21
CA GLY A 7 13.72 -9.18 -14.56
C GLY A 7 13.84 -10.66 -14.24
N LYS A 8 14.90 -11.04 -13.52
CA LYS A 8 15.21 -12.43 -13.13
C LYS A 8 15.89 -12.45 -11.75
N GLY A 9 15.81 -13.57 -11.06
CA GLY A 9 16.40 -13.76 -9.73
C GLY A 9 15.34 -13.81 -8.62
N ASP A 10 15.72 -13.48 -7.39
CA ASP A 10 14.81 -13.46 -6.24
C ASP A 10 13.67 -12.46 -6.48
N PRO A 11 12.44 -12.80 -6.08
CA PRO A 11 11.28 -11.94 -6.30
C PRO A 11 11.31 -10.67 -5.46
N ILE A 12 11.04 -9.54 -6.12
CA ILE A 12 10.73 -8.26 -5.51
C ILE A 12 9.25 -8.02 -5.76
N LEU A 13 8.44 -8.17 -4.74
CA LEU A 13 6.98 -8.10 -4.83
C LEU A 13 6.48 -6.72 -4.42
N PHE A 14 5.87 -6.01 -5.38
CA PHE A 14 5.36 -4.66 -5.21
C PHE A 14 3.86 -4.68 -4.94
N LEU A 15 3.44 -4.25 -3.76
CA LEU A 15 2.02 -4.21 -3.39
C LEU A 15 1.53 -2.77 -3.27
N HIS A 16 0.62 -2.40 -4.16
CA HIS A 16 -0.07 -1.11 -4.14
C HIS A 16 -1.27 -1.13 -3.19
N GLY A 17 -1.87 0.04 -2.96
CA GLY A 17 -3.10 0.17 -2.19
C GLY A 17 -4.21 0.89 -2.93
N ASN A 18 -5.11 1.54 -2.18
CA ASN A 18 -6.31 2.18 -2.70
C ASN A 18 -6.04 3.64 -3.14
N PRO A 19 -6.47 4.09 -4.31
CA PRO A 19 -7.21 3.41 -5.39
C PRO A 19 -6.30 3.06 -6.59
N THR A 20 -5.06 2.72 -6.34
CA THR A 20 -4.02 2.58 -7.37
C THR A 20 -3.96 1.17 -7.99
N SER A 21 -2.86 0.87 -8.65
CA SER A 21 -2.57 -0.39 -9.31
C SER A 21 -1.06 -0.56 -9.45
N SER A 22 -0.59 -1.61 -10.13
CA SER A 22 0.82 -1.80 -10.49
C SER A 22 1.43 -0.58 -11.20
N TYR A 23 0.61 0.26 -11.84
CA TYR A 23 1.02 1.49 -12.49
C TYR A 23 1.75 2.48 -11.55
N LEU A 24 1.44 2.44 -10.25
CA LEU A 24 2.12 3.24 -9.23
C LEU A 24 3.65 3.01 -9.23
N TRP A 25 4.07 1.81 -9.57
CA TRP A 25 5.47 1.36 -9.52
C TRP A 25 6.25 1.55 -10.81
N ARG A 26 5.60 2.09 -11.90
CA ARG A 26 6.18 2.20 -13.25
C ARG A 26 7.54 2.91 -13.32
N ASN A 27 7.76 3.91 -12.47
CA ASN A 27 8.99 4.68 -12.42
C ASN A 27 10.00 4.16 -11.37
N ILE A 28 9.66 3.11 -10.60
CA ILE A 28 10.52 2.48 -9.58
C ILE A 28 11.06 1.15 -10.09
N ILE A 29 10.23 0.32 -10.70
CA ILE A 29 10.62 -0.99 -11.25
C ILE A 29 11.88 -0.93 -12.14
N PRO A 30 12.09 0.08 -13.00
CA PRO A 30 13.29 0.15 -13.85
C PRO A 30 14.62 0.14 -13.09
N TYR A 31 14.65 0.59 -11.83
CA TYR A 31 15.85 0.56 -10.99
C TYR A 31 16.20 -0.84 -10.46
N LEU A 32 15.22 -1.75 -10.45
CA LEU A 32 15.29 -3.03 -9.77
C LEU A 32 15.25 -4.25 -10.71
N GLN A 33 14.73 -4.09 -11.93
CA GLN A 33 14.54 -5.21 -12.87
C GLN A 33 15.85 -5.88 -13.34
N THR A 34 17.01 -5.23 -13.17
CA THR A 34 18.33 -5.81 -13.41
C THR A 34 18.92 -6.50 -12.18
N LYS A 35 18.31 -6.35 -11.01
CA LYS A 35 18.79 -6.86 -9.72
C LYS A 35 17.97 -8.05 -9.21
N GLY A 36 16.68 -8.11 -9.56
CA GLY A 36 15.76 -9.16 -9.14
C GLY A 36 14.57 -9.28 -10.08
N ARG A 37 13.71 -10.27 -9.85
CA ARG A 37 12.46 -10.45 -10.58
C ARG A 37 11.38 -9.55 -9.96
N CYS A 38 11.08 -8.43 -10.61
CA CYS A 38 10.07 -7.48 -10.18
C CYS A 38 8.66 -7.97 -10.54
N ILE A 39 7.84 -8.19 -9.54
CA ILE A 39 6.45 -8.67 -9.69
C ILE A 39 5.53 -7.63 -9.05
N ALA A 40 4.62 -7.05 -9.83
CA ALA A 40 3.68 -6.05 -9.34
C ALA A 40 2.26 -6.45 -9.75
N PRO A 41 1.50 -7.15 -8.88
CA PRO A 41 0.11 -7.46 -9.14
C PRO A 41 -0.78 -6.21 -9.02
N ASP A 42 -1.83 -6.18 -9.83
CA ASP A 42 -3.03 -5.40 -9.53
C ASP A 42 -3.88 -6.22 -8.54
N LEU A 43 -4.16 -5.69 -7.37
CA LEU A 43 -5.01 -6.36 -6.38
C LEU A 43 -6.37 -6.70 -6.99
N ILE A 44 -7.01 -7.76 -6.50
CA ILE A 44 -8.32 -8.17 -7.03
C ILE A 44 -9.32 -7.01 -6.99
N GLY A 45 -10.06 -6.81 -8.06
CA GLY A 45 -10.97 -5.69 -8.20
C GLY A 45 -10.32 -4.36 -8.62
N MET A 46 -8.98 -4.26 -8.65
CA MET A 46 -8.25 -3.03 -8.92
C MET A 46 -7.46 -3.14 -10.23
N GLY A 47 -7.04 -1.98 -10.76
CA GLY A 47 -6.29 -1.93 -12.01
C GLY A 47 -6.93 -2.74 -13.14
N LYS A 48 -6.12 -3.59 -13.78
CA LYS A 48 -6.53 -4.50 -14.86
C LYS A 48 -6.97 -5.89 -14.36
N SER A 49 -6.91 -6.15 -13.04
CA SER A 49 -7.43 -7.39 -12.46
C SER A 49 -8.95 -7.48 -12.61
N ASP A 50 -9.44 -8.72 -12.65
CA ASP A 50 -10.86 -9.00 -12.69
C ASP A 50 -11.60 -8.37 -11.51
N LYS A 51 -12.89 -8.14 -11.71
CA LYS A 51 -13.79 -7.53 -10.72
C LYS A 51 -14.95 -8.47 -10.38
N PRO A 52 -14.63 -9.63 -9.74
CA PRO A 52 -15.68 -10.58 -9.31
C PRO A 52 -16.63 -9.91 -8.32
N ASP A 53 -17.84 -10.46 -8.21
CA ASP A 53 -18.79 -9.99 -7.20
C ASP A 53 -18.50 -10.63 -5.84
N ILE A 54 -17.54 -10.05 -5.13
CA ILE A 54 -17.11 -10.43 -3.77
C ILE A 54 -17.26 -9.22 -2.85
N ALA A 55 -17.03 -9.40 -1.55
CA ALA A 55 -17.13 -8.32 -0.57
C ALA A 55 -16.00 -7.31 -0.67
N TYR A 56 -14.81 -7.71 -1.17
CA TYR A 56 -13.57 -6.93 -1.20
C TYR A 56 -13.07 -6.55 0.19
N THR A 57 -13.27 -7.42 1.16
CA THR A 57 -12.71 -7.28 2.50
C THR A 57 -11.20 -7.44 2.50
N PHE A 58 -10.57 -7.12 3.61
CA PHE A 58 -9.14 -7.41 3.80
C PHE A 58 -8.83 -8.89 3.55
N GLU A 59 -9.67 -9.78 4.06
CA GLU A 59 -9.54 -11.23 3.89
C GLU A 59 -9.65 -11.64 2.43
N ASP A 60 -10.64 -11.12 1.68
CA ASP A 60 -10.74 -11.41 0.25
C ASP A 60 -9.46 -11.04 -0.50
N HIS A 61 -8.92 -9.83 -0.25
CA HIS A 61 -7.69 -9.39 -0.87
C HIS A 61 -6.49 -10.23 -0.45
N TYR A 62 -6.41 -10.61 0.83
CA TYR A 62 -5.34 -11.44 1.36
C TYR A 62 -5.35 -12.84 0.74
N ASP A 63 -6.50 -13.50 0.68
CA ASP A 63 -6.66 -14.83 0.09
C ASP A 63 -6.23 -14.87 -1.39
N TYR A 64 -6.58 -13.81 -2.14
CA TYR A 64 -6.13 -13.69 -3.53
C TYR A 64 -4.62 -13.45 -3.63
N LEU A 65 -4.04 -12.66 -2.73
CA LEU A 65 -2.60 -12.40 -2.70
C LEU A 65 -1.81 -13.65 -2.31
N GLU A 66 -2.22 -14.34 -1.27
CA GLU A 66 -1.57 -15.56 -0.78
C GLU A 66 -1.55 -16.64 -1.87
N LYS A 67 -2.71 -16.92 -2.49
CA LYS A 67 -2.82 -17.85 -3.62
C LYS A 67 -2.02 -17.39 -4.84
N PHE A 68 -1.88 -16.08 -5.07
CA PHE A 68 -1.03 -15.54 -6.12
C PHE A 68 0.45 -15.84 -5.87
N ILE A 69 0.93 -15.63 -4.64
CA ILE A 69 2.30 -15.95 -4.22
C ILE A 69 2.57 -17.44 -4.34
N GLU A 70 1.65 -18.28 -3.86
CA GLU A 70 1.74 -19.74 -3.97
C GLU A 70 1.79 -20.21 -5.43
N LYS A 71 0.86 -19.73 -6.25
CA LYS A 71 0.75 -20.14 -7.67
C LYS A 71 1.97 -19.79 -8.49
N LEU A 72 2.64 -18.68 -8.19
CA LEU A 72 3.89 -18.26 -8.82
C LEU A 72 5.13 -18.88 -8.12
N ASN A 73 4.91 -19.67 -7.06
CA ASN A 73 5.95 -20.29 -6.22
C ASN A 73 7.03 -19.29 -5.81
N LEU A 74 6.61 -18.10 -5.33
CA LEU A 74 7.55 -17.06 -4.94
C LEU A 74 8.19 -17.42 -3.60
N LYS A 75 9.53 -17.43 -3.56
CA LYS A 75 10.33 -17.73 -2.39
C LYS A 75 11.36 -16.63 -2.19
N ASN A 76 11.80 -16.43 -0.93
CA ASN A 76 12.80 -15.44 -0.58
C ASN A 76 12.43 -14.02 -1.05
N ILE A 77 11.20 -13.60 -0.71
CA ILE A 77 10.55 -12.39 -1.23
C ILE A 77 11.10 -11.14 -0.57
N THR A 78 11.47 -10.14 -1.38
CA THR A 78 11.59 -8.76 -0.90
C THR A 78 10.29 -8.02 -1.19
N LEU A 79 9.63 -7.54 -0.14
CA LEU A 79 8.39 -6.76 -0.26
C LEU A 79 8.69 -5.28 -0.48
N VAL A 80 7.98 -4.65 -1.42
CA VAL A 80 7.95 -3.18 -1.61
C VAL A 80 6.49 -2.75 -1.53
N ILE A 81 6.09 -2.12 -0.43
CA ILE A 81 4.69 -2.02 -0.03
C ILE A 81 4.26 -0.60 0.33
N HIS A 82 3.01 -0.29 0.01
CA HIS A 82 2.42 1.03 0.22
C HIS A 82 0.93 0.91 0.56
N ASP A 83 0.41 1.80 1.43
CA ASP A 83 -1.01 1.90 1.80
C ASP A 83 -1.58 0.53 2.21
N TRP A 84 -2.69 0.08 1.66
CA TRP A 84 -3.26 -1.25 1.95
C TRP A 84 -2.38 -2.41 1.48
N GLY A 85 -1.55 -2.19 0.44
CA GLY A 85 -0.51 -3.16 0.09
C GLY A 85 0.46 -3.42 1.24
N SER A 86 0.68 -2.43 2.12
CA SER A 86 1.47 -2.64 3.33
C SER A 86 0.74 -3.46 4.38
N GLY A 87 -0.56 -3.22 4.58
CA GLY A 87 -1.36 -4.05 5.50
C GLY A 87 -1.35 -5.53 5.09
N LEU A 88 -1.54 -5.80 3.80
CA LEU A 88 -1.47 -7.17 3.25
C LEU A 88 -0.05 -7.75 3.33
N GLY A 89 0.96 -6.97 2.95
CA GLY A 89 2.36 -7.39 2.94
C GLY A 89 2.92 -7.66 4.33
N PHE A 90 2.64 -6.81 5.32
CA PHE A 90 3.04 -7.04 6.70
C PHE A 90 2.33 -8.25 7.30
N HIS A 91 1.04 -8.45 7.00
CA HIS A 91 0.33 -9.63 7.46
C HIS A 91 0.92 -10.90 6.87
N TYR A 92 1.22 -10.91 5.56
CA TYR A 92 1.89 -12.03 4.91
C TYR A 92 3.29 -12.27 5.53
N ALA A 93 4.08 -11.22 5.73
CA ALA A 93 5.41 -11.35 6.32
C ALA A 93 5.37 -11.91 7.75
N ASN A 94 4.41 -11.50 8.56
CA ASN A 94 4.24 -12.01 9.91
C ASN A 94 3.89 -13.51 9.94
N THR A 95 3.08 -13.98 8.99
CA THR A 95 2.63 -15.39 8.93
C THR A 95 3.58 -16.31 8.15
N HIS A 96 4.49 -15.75 7.33
CA HIS A 96 5.41 -16.48 6.46
C HIS A 96 6.85 -15.93 6.56
N GLN A 97 7.35 -15.79 7.80
CA GLN A 97 8.62 -15.11 8.08
C GLN A 97 9.79 -15.68 7.31
N ASP A 98 9.87 -17.02 7.21
CA ASP A 98 10.94 -17.74 6.50
C ASP A 98 10.94 -17.49 4.98
N ASN A 99 9.87 -16.91 4.43
CA ASN A 99 9.75 -16.58 3.01
C ASN A 99 10.09 -15.11 2.70
N ILE A 100 10.51 -14.32 3.69
CA ILE A 100 10.77 -12.89 3.54
C ILE A 100 12.25 -12.58 3.68
N LYS A 101 12.84 -12.00 2.63
CA LYS A 101 14.21 -11.52 2.59
C LYS A 101 14.36 -10.11 3.16
N GLY A 102 13.39 -9.23 2.93
CA GLY A 102 13.40 -7.86 3.42
C GLY A 102 12.11 -7.11 3.09
N ILE A 103 11.87 -5.97 3.71
CA ILE A 103 10.64 -5.18 3.55
C ILE A 103 10.96 -3.70 3.37
N ALA A 104 10.69 -3.15 2.19
CA ALA A 104 10.70 -1.71 1.93
C ALA A 104 9.26 -1.18 1.97
N PHE A 105 9.00 -0.14 2.75
CA PHE A 105 7.65 0.39 2.91
C PHE A 105 7.62 1.91 2.97
N MET A 106 6.48 2.47 2.61
CA MET A 106 6.19 3.89 2.63
C MET A 106 4.69 4.13 2.81
N GLU A 107 4.33 5.19 3.55
CA GLU A 107 2.94 5.57 3.81
C GLU A 107 2.07 4.35 4.17
N ALA A 108 2.53 3.61 5.16
CA ALA A 108 2.09 2.25 5.47
C ALA A 108 1.08 2.19 6.62
N VAL A 109 0.20 1.19 6.59
CA VAL A 109 -0.67 0.80 7.70
C VAL A 109 0.15 -0.13 8.62
N TYR A 110 1.08 0.43 9.40
CA TYR A 110 2.02 -0.35 10.20
C TYR A 110 1.57 -0.60 11.65
N LYS A 111 0.53 0.11 12.11
CA LYS A 111 -0.06 -0.04 13.45
C LYS A 111 -1.57 0.20 13.42
N PRO A 112 -2.32 -0.27 14.44
CA PRO A 112 -3.70 0.15 14.62
C PRO A 112 -3.81 1.68 14.77
N MET A 113 -4.88 2.25 14.23
CA MET A 113 -5.12 3.69 14.25
C MET A 113 -6.33 4.02 15.13
N ASP A 114 -6.23 5.13 15.87
CA ASP A 114 -7.38 5.73 16.53
C ASP A 114 -7.92 6.93 15.72
N TRP A 115 -9.15 7.34 16.01
CA TRP A 115 -9.73 8.55 15.40
C TRP A 115 -8.93 9.82 15.73
N ASN A 116 -8.19 9.82 16.85
CA ASN A 116 -7.35 10.94 17.25
C ASN A 116 -6.05 11.03 16.45
N ASP A 117 -5.60 9.94 15.86
CA ASP A 117 -4.43 9.91 14.96
C ASP A 117 -4.72 10.60 13.63
N MET A 118 -6.00 10.67 13.24
CA MET A 118 -6.40 11.31 11.98
C MET A 118 -6.51 12.84 12.17
N PRO A 119 -6.03 13.66 11.20
CA PRO A 119 -6.20 15.10 11.21
C PRO A 119 -7.67 15.50 11.39
N LYS A 120 -7.96 16.46 12.30
CA LYS A 120 -9.34 16.87 12.65
C LYS A 120 -10.23 17.14 11.43
N LYS A 121 -9.68 17.82 10.40
CA LYS A 121 -10.37 18.15 9.15
C LYS A 121 -10.79 16.93 8.31
N LEU A 122 -10.11 15.79 8.48
CA LEU A 122 -10.40 14.56 7.73
C LEU A 122 -11.34 13.61 8.48
N ARG A 123 -11.51 13.75 9.78
CA ARG A 123 -12.33 12.82 10.60
C ARG A 123 -13.78 12.75 10.13
N MET A 124 -14.43 13.90 9.90
CA MET A 124 -15.82 13.92 9.44
C MET A 124 -15.98 13.36 8.03
N PRO A 125 -15.21 13.78 7.00
CA PRO A 125 -15.24 13.14 5.69
C PRO A 125 -15.01 11.62 5.74
N PHE A 126 -14.07 11.15 6.56
CA PHE A 126 -13.83 9.71 6.72
C PHE A 126 -15.00 8.97 7.37
N LYS A 127 -15.63 9.56 8.41
CA LYS A 127 -16.84 8.99 9.01
C LYS A 127 -17.97 8.88 7.98
N MET A 128 -18.17 9.92 7.17
CA MET A 128 -19.16 9.90 6.09
C MET A 128 -18.88 8.83 5.04
N MET A 129 -17.63 8.68 4.58
CA MET A 129 -17.24 7.63 3.63
C MET A 129 -17.47 6.23 4.19
N ARG A 130 -17.37 6.03 5.50
CA ARG A 130 -17.61 4.75 6.19
C ARG A 130 -19.08 4.48 6.49
N THR A 131 -19.97 5.43 6.23
CA THR A 131 -21.42 5.23 6.35
C THR A 131 -21.94 4.57 5.06
N PRO A 132 -22.67 3.43 5.12
CA PRO A 132 -22.99 2.63 3.94
C PRO A 132 -23.57 3.40 2.76
N PHE A 133 -24.67 4.13 2.96
CA PHE A 133 -25.33 4.89 1.90
C PHE A 133 -24.55 6.14 1.48
N VAL A 134 -24.07 6.93 2.46
CA VAL A 134 -23.31 8.15 2.19
C VAL A 134 -21.99 7.83 1.50
N GLY A 135 -21.27 6.81 1.99
CA GLY A 135 -20.03 6.35 1.37
C GLY A 135 -20.25 5.83 -0.06
N TRP A 136 -21.37 5.17 -0.31
CA TRP A 136 -21.74 4.75 -1.67
C TRP A 136 -21.96 5.95 -2.60
N LEU A 137 -22.71 6.98 -2.16
CA LEU A 137 -22.88 8.20 -2.93
C LEU A 137 -21.56 8.92 -3.21
N MET A 138 -20.72 9.09 -2.19
CA MET A 138 -19.44 9.80 -2.31
C MET A 138 -18.44 9.06 -3.20
N ILE A 139 -18.24 7.76 -2.97
CA ILE A 139 -17.16 7.00 -3.61
C ILE A 139 -17.65 6.33 -4.88
N SER A 140 -18.80 5.60 -4.84
CA SER A 140 -19.24 4.85 -6.01
C SER A 140 -19.96 5.74 -7.03
N VAL A 141 -20.80 6.67 -6.62
CA VAL A 141 -21.55 7.55 -7.55
C VAL A 141 -20.69 8.75 -7.95
N ALA A 142 -20.30 9.60 -7.01
CA ALA A 142 -19.56 10.83 -7.30
C ALA A 142 -18.09 10.60 -7.67
N ASN A 143 -17.54 9.41 -7.39
CA ASN A 143 -16.15 9.04 -7.65
C ASN A 143 -15.14 10.01 -6.98
N MET A 144 -15.44 10.46 -5.76
CA MET A 144 -14.62 11.46 -5.06
C MET A 144 -13.21 10.95 -4.74
N PHE A 145 -13.06 9.65 -4.50
CA PHE A 145 -11.76 9.07 -4.17
C PHE A 145 -10.74 9.31 -5.29
N LEU A 146 -11.11 9.02 -6.53
CA LEU A 146 -10.25 9.21 -7.69
C LEU A 146 -10.19 10.66 -8.16
N LYS A 147 -11.34 11.37 -8.15
CA LYS A 147 -11.39 12.74 -8.70
C LYS A 147 -10.79 13.80 -7.78
N LYS A 148 -10.81 13.56 -6.45
CA LYS A 148 -10.35 14.52 -5.46
C LYS A 148 -9.25 13.98 -4.54
N MET A 149 -9.48 12.86 -3.86
CA MET A 149 -8.50 12.38 -2.86
C MET A 149 -7.16 11.98 -3.51
N LEU A 150 -7.18 11.26 -4.62
CA LEU A 150 -5.95 10.85 -5.29
C LEU A 150 -5.07 12.06 -5.67
N PRO A 151 -5.56 13.08 -6.42
CA PRO A 151 -4.72 14.24 -6.74
C PRO A 151 -4.37 15.11 -5.54
N ASP A 152 -5.24 15.21 -4.51
CA ASP A 152 -4.96 16.00 -3.30
C ASP A 152 -3.87 15.37 -2.40
N LEU A 153 -3.55 14.09 -2.61
CA LEU A 153 -2.54 13.32 -1.87
C LEU A 153 -1.22 13.14 -2.63
N ILE A 154 -1.04 13.86 -3.74
CA ILE A 154 0.18 13.95 -4.55
C ILE A 154 0.63 15.42 -4.57
N VAL A 155 1.93 15.67 -4.39
CA VAL A 155 2.48 17.05 -4.42
C VAL A 155 2.59 17.55 -5.85
N ARG A 156 3.14 16.72 -6.75
CA ARG A 156 3.20 17.08 -8.18
C ARG A 156 1.83 17.02 -8.83
N LYS A 157 1.66 17.70 -9.92
CA LYS A 157 0.45 17.55 -10.73
C LYS A 157 0.61 16.36 -11.69
N LEU A 158 -0.33 15.41 -11.64
CA LEU A 158 -0.41 14.33 -12.63
C LEU A 158 -0.71 14.91 -14.01
N SER A 159 -0.15 14.32 -15.07
CA SER A 159 -0.58 14.62 -16.43
C SER A 159 -2.01 14.13 -16.66
N LYS A 160 -2.64 14.59 -17.72
CA LYS A 160 -3.99 14.13 -18.09
C LYS A 160 -4.01 12.62 -18.36
N GLU A 161 -2.98 12.12 -19.02
CA GLU A 161 -2.81 10.70 -19.37
C GLU A 161 -2.62 9.84 -18.11
N GLU A 162 -1.77 10.28 -17.18
CA GLU A 162 -1.54 9.59 -15.90
C GLU A 162 -2.83 9.53 -15.07
N PHE A 163 -3.55 10.65 -14.99
CA PHE A 163 -4.80 10.72 -14.25
C PHE A 163 -5.90 9.83 -14.87
N GLU A 164 -6.02 9.83 -16.20
CA GLU A 164 -6.96 8.96 -16.91
C GLU A 164 -6.58 7.48 -16.74
N TYR A 165 -5.28 7.14 -16.69
CA TYR A 165 -4.86 5.77 -16.44
C TYR A 165 -5.33 5.26 -15.07
N TYR A 166 -5.23 6.08 -14.01
CA TYR A 166 -5.76 5.73 -12.69
C TYR A 166 -7.29 5.61 -12.67
N LYS A 167 -8.00 6.42 -13.44
CA LYS A 167 -9.47 6.43 -13.47
C LYS A 167 -10.08 5.30 -14.31
N LYS A 168 -9.40 4.89 -15.38
CA LYS A 168 -9.93 3.94 -16.37
C LYS A 168 -10.48 2.64 -15.76
N PRO A 169 -9.83 2.00 -14.76
CA PRO A 169 -10.34 0.77 -14.14
C PRO A 169 -11.67 0.94 -13.41
N TYR A 170 -12.03 2.16 -13.08
CA TYR A 170 -13.18 2.54 -12.23
C TYR A 170 -14.22 3.38 -12.99
N ALA A 171 -14.45 3.06 -14.26
CA ALA A 171 -15.36 3.82 -15.12
C ALA A 171 -16.84 3.72 -14.68
N THR A 172 -17.26 2.57 -14.16
CA THR A 172 -18.65 2.32 -13.75
C THR A 172 -18.82 2.40 -12.22
N ILE A 173 -20.05 2.58 -11.75
CA ILE A 173 -20.39 2.59 -10.32
C ILE A 173 -20.01 1.25 -9.67
N SER A 174 -20.30 0.14 -10.33
CA SER A 174 -19.96 -1.21 -9.81
C SER A 174 -18.47 -1.44 -9.69
N SER A 175 -17.67 -0.99 -10.66
CA SER A 175 -16.21 -1.14 -10.65
C SER A 175 -15.53 -0.40 -9.50
N ARG A 176 -16.21 0.53 -8.82
CA ARG A 176 -15.71 1.28 -7.66
C ARG A 176 -15.99 0.60 -6.31
N LYS A 177 -16.63 -0.60 -6.31
CA LYS A 177 -16.89 -1.35 -5.07
C LYS A 177 -15.62 -1.57 -4.23
N PRO A 178 -14.47 -2.06 -4.77
CA PRO A 178 -13.24 -2.22 -3.97
C PRO A 178 -12.73 -0.89 -3.42
N VAL A 179 -12.73 0.19 -4.22
CA VAL A 179 -12.31 1.52 -3.75
C VAL A 179 -13.13 2.01 -2.56
N ARG A 180 -14.44 1.69 -2.54
CA ARG A 180 -15.35 2.06 -1.45
C ARG A 180 -15.16 1.20 -0.20
N VAL A 181 -14.80 -0.07 -0.35
CA VAL A 181 -14.67 -0.98 0.79
C VAL A 181 -13.39 -0.70 1.58
N TRP A 182 -12.28 -0.40 0.94
CA TRP A 182 -11.01 -0.17 1.60
C TRP A 182 -11.03 0.87 2.74
N PRO A 183 -11.67 2.04 2.62
CA PRO A 183 -11.80 2.96 3.76
C PRO A 183 -12.57 2.37 4.95
N MET A 184 -13.49 1.42 4.71
CA MET A 184 -14.24 0.75 5.78
C MET A 184 -13.41 -0.30 6.51
N GLU A 185 -12.38 -0.83 5.86
CA GLU A 185 -11.45 -1.81 6.43
C GLU A 185 -10.37 -1.18 7.32
N ILE A 186 -10.11 0.14 7.24
CA ILE A 186 -9.15 0.80 8.14
C ILE A 186 -9.61 0.61 9.59
N PRO A 187 -8.80 -0.01 10.48
CA PRO A 187 -9.21 -0.37 11.83
C PRO A 187 -9.20 0.82 12.79
N LEU A 188 -10.01 1.85 12.49
CA LEU A 188 -10.14 3.06 13.30
C LEU A 188 -10.96 2.80 14.57
N GLY A 189 -10.37 3.09 15.71
CA GLY A 189 -11.00 2.85 17.01
C GLY A 189 -11.35 1.37 17.26
N GLY A 190 -10.48 0.47 16.78
CA GLY A 190 -10.63 -0.97 16.95
C GLY A 190 -11.64 -1.66 16.02
N LYS A 191 -12.19 -0.95 15.02
CA LYS A 191 -13.20 -1.51 14.10
C LYS A 191 -12.82 -1.31 12.64
N PRO A 192 -12.97 -2.37 11.76
CA PRO A 192 -13.47 -3.71 12.08
C PRO A 192 -12.48 -4.51 12.94
N ARG A 193 -12.98 -5.24 13.95
CA ARG A 193 -12.16 -5.96 14.92
C ARG A 193 -11.23 -6.99 14.26
N ARG A 194 -11.72 -7.75 13.29
CA ARG A 194 -10.95 -8.75 12.55
C ARG A 194 -9.68 -8.17 11.87
N VAL A 195 -9.77 -6.95 11.31
CA VAL A 195 -8.61 -6.26 10.71
C VAL A 195 -7.74 -5.65 11.80
N HIS A 196 -8.35 -5.09 12.85
CA HIS A 196 -7.60 -4.54 13.98
C HIS A 196 -6.68 -5.58 14.63
N GLU A 197 -7.18 -6.80 14.86
CA GLU A 197 -6.40 -7.88 15.46
C GLU A 197 -5.21 -8.28 14.58
N LYS A 198 -5.39 -8.34 13.25
CA LYS A 198 -4.30 -8.61 12.31
C LYS A 198 -3.25 -7.49 12.30
N VAL A 199 -3.71 -6.24 12.26
CA VAL A 199 -2.83 -5.07 12.29
C VAL A 199 -2.06 -5.00 13.62
N ALA A 200 -2.70 -5.28 14.75
CA ALA A 200 -2.04 -5.32 16.05
C ALA A 200 -0.96 -6.43 16.11
N ALA A 201 -1.29 -7.62 15.61
CA ALA A 201 -0.36 -8.75 15.61
C ALA A 201 0.91 -8.47 14.78
N TYR A 202 0.77 -7.98 13.54
CA TYR A 202 1.97 -7.67 12.76
C TYR A 202 2.70 -6.40 13.24
N SER A 203 1.99 -5.46 13.85
CA SER A 203 2.59 -4.28 14.48
C SER A 203 3.54 -4.67 15.62
N GLU A 204 3.10 -5.59 16.48
CA GLU A 204 3.93 -6.16 17.54
C GLU A 204 5.12 -6.92 16.95
N TRP A 205 4.88 -7.79 15.98
CA TRP A 205 5.93 -8.53 15.29
C TRP A 205 7.00 -7.62 14.65
N LEU A 206 6.60 -6.50 14.04
CA LEU A 206 7.53 -5.53 13.44
C LEU A 206 8.53 -4.95 14.46
N THR A 207 8.15 -4.86 15.74
CA THR A 207 9.03 -4.40 16.81
C THR A 207 10.00 -5.48 17.32
N GLN A 208 9.83 -6.73 16.91
CA GLN A 208 10.62 -7.88 17.37
C GLN A 208 11.44 -8.52 16.23
N SER A 209 11.02 -8.31 14.99
CA SER A 209 11.61 -8.97 13.82
C SER A 209 12.92 -8.35 13.39
N ASP A 210 13.96 -9.18 13.19
CA ASP A 210 15.26 -8.79 12.64
C ASP A 210 15.31 -8.78 11.10
N ILE A 211 14.20 -9.11 10.42
CA ILE A 211 14.12 -9.00 8.95
C ILE A 211 14.52 -7.58 8.54
N PRO A 212 15.45 -7.40 7.56
CA PRO A 212 15.88 -6.09 7.11
C PRO A 212 14.70 -5.23 6.64
N LYS A 213 14.64 -3.99 7.10
CA LYS A 213 13.56 -3.05 6.77
C LYS A 213 14.12 -1.74 6.20
N LEU A 214 13.39 -1.18 5.23
CA LEU A 214 13.65 0.14 4.66
C LEU A 214 12.37 0.95 4.70
N CYS A 215 12.35 2.05 5.45
CA CYS A 215 11.20 2.94 5.55
C CYS A 215 11.48 4.26 4.84
N PHE A 216 10.60 4.62 3.89
CA PHE A 216 10.59 5.95 3.30
C PHE A 216 9.54 6.81 4.01
N TYR A 217 9.93 8.03 4.34
CA TYR A 217 9.02 9.02 4.92
C TYR A 217 9.17 10.36 4.21
N ALA A 218 8.14 11.18 4.31
CA ALA A 218 8.07 12.48 3.67
C ALA A 218 7.42 13.51 4.58
N GLN A 219 7.53 14.79 4.23
CA GLN A 219 6.87 15.88 4.93
C GLN A 219 5.83 16.54 4.02
N PRO A 220 4.57 16.66 4.49
CA PRO A 220 4.10 16.34 5.84
C PRO A 220 3.78 14.86 6.09
N GLY A 221 3.80 13.99 5.05
CA GLY A 221 3.27 12.64 5.14
C GLY A 221 1.76 12.59 5.41
N ALA A 222 1.17 11.42 5.31
CA ALA A 222 -0.24 11.21 5.65
C ALA A 222 -0.44 10.07 6.65
N ALA A 223 0.10 8.88 6.35
CA ALA A 223 0.05 7.71 7.21
C ALA A 223 1.25 7.62 8.16
N ILE A 224 2.44 8.01 7.68
CA ILE A 224 3.67 8.10 8.49
C ILE A 224 3.98 9.56 8.75
N LYS A 225 3.71 10.04 9.95
CA LYS A 225 3.98 11.41 10.41
C LYS A 225 5.32 11.49 11.12
N GLU A 226 5.76 12.68 11.49
CA GLU A 226 7.01 12.89 12.21
C GLU A 226 7.10 12.08 13.53
N SER A 227 6.02 12.01 14.32
CA SER A 227 5.95 11.16 15.51
C SER A 227 6.07 9.67 15.21
N ASP A 228 5.59 9.23 14.05
CA ASP A 228 5.69 7.85 13.60
C ASP A 228 7.11 7.51 13.11
N VAL A 229 7.81 8.48 12.50
CA VAL A 229 9.22 8.33 12.11
C VAL A 229 10.11 8.05 13.33
N GLU A 230 9.95 8.82 14.40
CA GLU A 230 10.66 8.60 15.67
C GLU A 230 10.35 7.23 16.26
N PHE A 231 9.05 6.85 16.30
CA PHE A 231 8.63 5.56 16.81
C PHE A 231 9.25 4.40 16.01
N ILE A 232 9.13 4.43 14.68
CA ILE A 232 9.66 3.38 13.79
C ILE A 232 11.17 3.25 13.97
N LYS A 233 11.90 4.38 13.95
CA LYS A 233 13.35 4.42 14.11
C LYS A 233 13.84 3.79 15.43
N ASN A 234 13.11 4.03 16.51
CA ASN A 234 13.51 3.60 17.84
C ASN A 234 13.02 2.19 18.21
N ASN A 235 12.00 1.67 17.52
CA ASN A 235 11.36 0.40 17.92
C ASN A 235 11.46 -0.72 16.89
N PHE A 236 11.80 -0.43 15.62
CA PHE A 236 11.91 -1.50 14.63
C PHE A 236 13.38 -1.94 14.49
N PRO A 237 13.73 -3.19 14.83
CA PRO A 237 15.08 -3.70 14.62
C PRO A 237 15.45 -3.69 13.13
N ASN A 238 16.73 -3.56 12.82
CA ASN A 238 17.29 -3.62 11.48
C ASN A 238 16.55 -2.74 10.46
N ILE A 239 16.24 -1.49 10.86
CA ILE A 239 15.54 -0.50 10.04
C ILE A 239 16.48 0.57 9.48
N LYS A 240 16.43 0.82 8.17
CA LYS A 240 16.99 2.00 7.52
C LYS A 240 15.87 3.00 7.24
N MET A 241 16.05 4.25 7.70
CA MET A 241 15.10 5.34 7.46
C MET A 241 15.61 6.23 6.34
N VAL A 242 14.76 6.60 5.38
CA VAL A 242 15.09 7.49 4.26
C VAL A 242 14.09 8.61 4.16
N ASP A 243 14.54 9.83 4.42
CA ASP A 243 13.78 11.06 4.13
C ASP A 243 13.78 11.34 2.63
N ILE A 244 12.62 11.43 2.03
CA ILE A 244 12.47 11.76 0.60
C ILE A 244 12.06 13.22 0.36
N GLY A 245 11.97 14.03 1.42
CA GLY A 245 11.59 15.43 1.34
C GLY A 245 10.08 15.62 1.27
N LYS A 246 9.61 16.49 0.35
CA LYS A 246 8.17 16.77 0.23
C LYS A 246 7.40 15.56 -0.30
N GLY A 247 6.31 15.22 0.36
CA GLY A 247 5.39 14.17 -0.06
C GLY A 247 4.18 14.11 0.85
N ILE A 248 3.08 13.56 0.38
CA ILE A 248 1.87 13.43 1.19
C ILE A 248 1.56 11.95 1.38
N HIS A 249 1.10 11.25 0.34
CA HIS A 249 0.75 9.83 0.45
C HIS A 249 1.28 8.99 -0.73
N PHE A 250 1.08 9.43 -1.97
CA PHE A 250 1.57 8.69 -3.13
C PHE A 250 3.01 9.11 -3.47
N LEU A 251 3.93 8.80 -2.56
CA LEU A 251 5.34 9.20 -2.61
C LEU A 251 6.04 8.73 -3.89
N GLN A 252 5.57 7.64 -4.47
CA GLN A 252 6.03 7.06 -5.73
C GLN A 252 5.78 7.99 -6.93
N GLU A 253 4.77 8.84 -6.84
CA GLU A 253 4.49 9.86 -7.85
C GLU A 253 5.38 11.10 -7.66
N ASP A 254 5.69 11.45 -6.41
CA ASP A 254 6.45 12.65 -6.10
C ASP A 254 7.95 12.45 -6.24
N ASN A 255 8.50 11.32 -5.77
CA ASN A 255 9.95 11.07 -5.68
C ASN A 255 10.36 9.66 -6.17
N PRO A 256 9.92 9.21 -7.36
CA PRO A 256 10.16 7.84 -7.83
C PRO A 256 11.63 7.49 -7.98
N HIS A 257 12.46 8.45 -8.42
CA HIS A 257 13.87 8.23 -8.69
C HIS A 257 14.66 7.99 -7.40
N LYS A 258 14.42 8.80 -6.36
CA LYS A 258 15.05 8.60 -5.05
C LYS A 258 14.61 7.30 -4.40
N ILE A 259 13.30 7.01 -4.43
CA ILE A 259 12.77 5.74 -3.91
C ILE A 259 13.39 4.56 -4.66
N GLY A 260 13.38 4.56 -5.99
CA GLY A 260 13.91 3.48 -6.80
C GLY A 260 15.40 3.23 -6.57
N SER A 261 16.21 4.28 -6.54
CA SER A 261 17.65 4.16 -6.31
C SER A 261 17.98 3.66 -4.89
N GLU A 262 17.27 4.16 -3.88
CA GLU A 262 17.48 3.73 -2.48
C GLU A 262 17.07 2.27 -2.26
N ILE A 263 15.93 1.83 -2.84
CA ILE A 263 15.56 0.41 -2.79
C ILE A 263 16.61 -0.44 -3.50
N ALA A 264 17.10 -0.01 -4.68
CA ALA A 264 18.09 -0.75 -5.45
C ALA A 264 19.43 -0.91 -4.71
N ASN A 265 19.87 0.14 -4.01
CA ASN A 265 21.08 0.09 -3.19
C ASN A 265 20.89 -0.81 -1.97
N TRP A 266 19.78 -0.66 -1.25
CA TRP A 266 19.47 -1.48 -0.09
C TRP A 266 19.28 -2.96 -0.46
N TYR A 267 18.56 -3.26 -1.55
CA TYR A 267 18.38 -4.62 -2.03
C TYR A 267 19.70 -5.33 -2.35
N SER A 268 20.69 -4.58 -2.83
CA SER A 268 22.03 -5.15 -3.12
C SER A 268 22.84 -5.46 -1.85
N SER A 269 22.39 -5.02 -0.68
CA SER A 269 23.04 -5.32 0.63
C SER A 269 22.32 -6.44 1.41
N LEU A 270 21.19 -6.94 0.90
CA LEU A 270 20.49 -8.11 1.43
C LEU A 270 21.15 -9.40 0.97
#